data_2136c215820ccfce2864b65da444aa08
#
_entry.id   2136c215820ccfce2864b65da444aa08
#
_cell.length_a   1.000
_cell.length_b   1.000
_cell.length_c   1.000
_cell.angle_alpha   90.00
_cell.angle_beta   90.00
_cell.angle_gamma   90.00
#
_symmetry.space_group_name_H-M   'P 1'
#
loop_
_entity.id
_entity.type
_entity.pdbx_description
1 polymer ?
#
loop_
_entity_poly.entity_id
_entity_poly.type
_entity_poly.pdbx_seq_one_letter_code
_entity_poly.pdbx_strand_id
1 'polypeptide(L)'
;KNKGFQYVNLQRYGTTNKWNSSTESFDSFHDNGNSGANACSVAASLGYKKIILLGVDCNYVEFVDGSAKDGMSLKMEKTPDTNPNYWFDDYQQEGDKYNIPDGIKFHLPTWNMFAYRAAQAGIEVINCSPITTLRCFKRMPLQEALGKK
;
A
#
# COMPACT_ATOMS: atom_id res chain seq x y z
N LYS A 1 -6.72 6.27 28.46
CA LYS A 1 -7.79 5.80 27.58
C LYS A 1 -7.11 4.95 26.50
N ASN A 2 -7.29 3.62 26.55
CA ASN A 2 -6.84 2.73 25.48
C ASN A 2 -7.66 3.10 24.24
N LYS A 3 -7.00 3.69 23.25
CA LYS A 3 -7.59 3.78 21.91
C LYS A 3 -7.58 2.37 21.34
N GLY A 4 -8.72 1.70 21.38
CA GLY A 4 -8.88 0.36 20.81
C GLY A 4 -8.54 0.40 19.32
N PHE A 5 -8.05 -0.73 18.79
CA PHE A 5 -7.88 -0.91 17.36
C PHE A 5 -9.23 -0.80 16.66
N GLN A 6 -9.30 0.04 15.63
CA GLN A 6 -10.49 0.08 14.78
C GLN A 6 -10.33 -0.97 13.69
N TYR A 7 -11.29 -1.87 13.59
CA TYR A 7 -11.37 -2.85 12.53
C TYR A 7 -12.20 -2.27 11.39
N VAL A 8 -11.73 -2.43 10.18
CA VAL A 8 -12.44 -2.02 8.99
C VAL A 8 -12.87 -3.28 8.23
N ASN A 9 -14.16 -3.40 7.96
CA ASN A 9 -14.67 -4.50 7.15
C ASN A 9 -14.43 -4.22 5.67
N LEU A 10 -13.55 -5.00 5.06
CA LEU A 10 -13.22 -4.90 3.64
C LEU A 10 -14.26 -5.62 2.81
N GLN A 11 -14.93 -4.90 1.93
CA GLN A 11 -15.81 -5.50 0.91
C GLN A 11 -15.15 -5.47 -0.46
N ARG A 12 -14.98 -6.64 -1.06
CA ARG A 12 -14.28 -6.79 -2.35
C ARG A 12 -15.02 -6.22 -3.57
N TYR A 13 -16.32 -5.98 -3.50
CA TYR A 13 -17.11 -5.58 -4.66
C TYR A 13 -18.10 -4.46 -4.33
N GLY A 14 -17.88 -3.32 -4.96
CA GLY A 14 -18.94 -2.37 -5.32
C GLY A 14 -19.55 -1.49 -4.23
N THR A 15 -18.97 -1.39 -3.05
CA THR A 15 -19.49 -0.50 -2.01
C THR A 15 -18.75 0.82 -1.95
N THR A 16 -19.49 1.90 -1.76
CA THR A 16 -18.94 3.21 -1.46
C THR A 16 -18.39 3.22 -0.04
N ASN A 17 -17.19 3.74 0.12
CA ASN A 17 -16.60 3.97 1.44
C ASN A 17 -17.51 4.93 2.22
N LYS A 18 -17.98 4.50 3.36
CA LYS A 18 -18.87 5.30 4.19
C LYS A 18 -18.34 5.37 5.61
N TRP A 19 -17.92 6.55 5.99
CA TRP A 19 -17.56 6.86 7.36
C TRP A 19 -18.82 7.14 8.16
N ASN A 20 -18.99 6.47 9.28
CA ASN A 20 -20.04 6.71 10.22
C ASN A 20 -19.49 7.54 11.40
N SER A 21 -19.83 8.82 11.43
CA SER A 21 -19.36 9.74 12.45
C SER A 21 -19.94 9.46 13.83
N SER A 22 -21.09 8.76 13.91
CA SER A 22 -21.73 8.44 15.19
C SER A 22 -21.01 7.29 15.92
N THR A 23 -20.42 6.37 15.16
CA THR A 23 -19.68 5.22 15.70
C THR A 23 -18.17 5.39 15.61
N GLU A 24 -17.70 6.49 14.98
CA GLU A 24 -16.28 6.72 14.64
C GLU A 24 -15.65 5.51 13.95
N SER A 25 -16.37 4.92 13.02
CA SER A 25 -15.95 3.72 12.30
C SER A 25 -16.35 3.74 10.83
N PHE A 26 -15.75 2.87 10.04
CA PHE A 26 -16.20 2.60 8.67
C PHE A 26 -17.23 1.49 8.68
N ASP A 27 -18.37 1.71 8.05
CA ASP A 27 -19.34 0.63 7.81
C ASP A 27 -18.78 -0.37 6.79
N SER A 28 -18.13 0.15 5.75
CA SER A 28 -17.45 -0.65 4.74
C SER A 28 -16.57 0.23 3.85
N PHE A 29 -15.54 -0.33 3.25
CA PHE A 29 -14.80 0.32 2.19
C PHE A 29 -14.35 -0.68 1.11
N HIS A 30 -14.08 -0.15 -0.08
CA HIS A 30 -13.65 -0.97 -1.20
C HIS A 30 -12.22 -1.47 -1.01
N ASP A 31 -12.02 -2.78 -1.13
CA ASP A 31 -10.69 -3.37 -1.15
C ASP A 31 -10.00 -3.09 -2.50
N ASN A 32 -8.93 -2.30 -2.47
CA ASN A 32 -8.11 -1.99 -3.63
C ASN A 32 -7.03 -3.06 -3.89
N GLY A 33 -7.03 -4.17 -3.15
CA GLY A 33 -6.08 -5.26 -3.34
C GLY A 33 -4.66 -5.00 -2.81
N ASN A 34 -4.42 -3.88 -2.17
CA ASN A 34 -3.17 -3.60 -1.45
C ASN A 34 -3.39 -2.62 -0.29
N SER A 35 -2.59 -2.76 0.76
CA SER A 35 -2.73 -1.99 1.99
C SER A 35 -2.54 -0.48 1.79
N GLY A 36 -1.62 -0.08 0.90
CA GLY A 36 -1.35 1.33 0.63
C GLY A 36 -2.55 2.04 -0.01
N ALA A 37 -3.13 1.46 -1.06
CA ALA A 37 -4.31 2.01 -1.70
C ALA A 37 -5.54 1.97 -0.77
N ASN A 38 -5.64 0.95 0.08
CA ASN A 38 -6.68 0.88 1.11
C ASN A 38 -6.54 2.00 2.14
N ALA A 39 -5.33 2.26 2.63
CA ALA A 39 -5.06 3.39 3.53
C ALA A 39 -5.42 4.74 2.89
N CYS A 40 -5.13 4.93 1.61
CA CYS A 40 -5.55 6.12 0.87
C CYS A 40 -7.07 6.24 0.75
N SER A 41 -7.77 5.13 0.54
CA SER A 41 -9.25 5.11 0.53
C SER A 41 -9.82 5.49 1.88
N VAL A 42 -9.21 5.03 2.97
CA VAL A 42 -9.59 5.45 4.33
C VAL A 42 -9.40 6.96 4.50
N ALA A 43 -8.23 7.50 4.13
CA ALA A 43 -7.98 8.94 4.21
C ALA A 43 -8.99 9.75 3.39
N ALA A 44 -9.31 9.30 2.18
CA ALA A 44 -10.33 9.92 1.33
C ALA A 44 -11.71 9.90 1.97
N SER A 45 -12.09 8.80 2.62
CA SER A 45 -13.38 8.67 3.32
C SER A 45 -13.47 9.56 4.55
N LEU A 46 -12.35 9.85 5.19
CA LEU A 46 -12.24 10.85 6.27
C LEU A 46 -12.31 12.30 5.77
N GLY A 47 -12.45 12.52 4.47
CA GLY A 47 -12.62 13.84 3.87
C GLY A 47 -11.33 14.52 3.40
N TYR A 48 -10.18 13.86 3.52
CA TYR A 48 -8.93 14.41 3.00
C TYR A 48 -8.97 14.51 1.47
N LYS A 49 -8.66 15.68 0.94
CA LYS A 49 -8.66 15.99 -0.50
C LYS A 49 -7.27 15.97 -1.12
N LYS A 50 -6.24 15.91 -0.30
CA LYS A 50 -4.86 15.79 -0.71
C LYS A 50 -4.18 14.66 0.07
N ILE A 51 -3.59 13.71 -0.65
CA ILE A 51 -2.89 12.54 -0.11
C ILE A 51 -1.46 12.55 -0.65
N ILE A 52 -0.49 12.43 0.24
CA ILE A 52 0.93 12.38 -0.12
C ILE A 52 1.43 10.96 0.18
N LEU A 53 1.95 10.30 -0.85
CA LEU A 53 2.59 8.99 -0.72
C LEU A 53 4.08 9.18 -0.49
N LEU A 54 4.62 8.47 0.50
CA LEU A 54 6.04 8.43 0.78
C LEU A 54 6.45 6.97 1.07
N GLY A 55 7.52 6.50 0.43
CA GLY A 55 7.98 5.13 0.58
C GLY A 55 7.12 4.08 -0.15
N VAL A 56 6.33 4.51 -1.16
CA VAL A 56 5.57 3.59 -2.03
C VAL A 56 6.36 3.37 -3.32
N ASP A 57 7.26 2.43 -3.29
CA ASP A 57 8.17 2.15 -4.39
C ASP A 57 7.56 1.21 -5.45
N CYS A 58 6.71 0.26 -5.05
CA CYS A 58 6.19 -0.80 -5.91
C CYS A 58 7.29 -1.51 -6.72
N ASN A 59 8.48 -1.62 -6.14
CA ASN A 59 9.67 -2.21 -6.75
C ASN A 59 10.16 -3.35 -5.86
N TYR A 60 9.50 -4.48 -5.95
CA TYR A 60 9.75 -5.62 -5.10
C TYR A 60 10.66 -6.64 -5.79
N VAL A 61 11.69 -7.09 -5.08
CA VAL A 61 12.56 -8.20 -5.50
C VAL A 61 11.93 -9.50 -5.02
N GLU A 62 11.42 -10.31 -5.95
CA GLU A 62 10.71 -11.54 -5.62
C GLU A 62 11.62 -12.58 -4.95
N PHE A 63 12.76 -12.85 -5.56
CA PHE A 63 13.73 -13.80 -5.05
C PHE A 63 14.81 -13.06 -4.25
N VAL A 64 14.64 -13.04 -2.94
CA VAL A 64 15.64 -12.54 -2.00
C VAL A 64 16.72 -13.61 -1.82
N ASP A 65 17.96 -13.21 -1.52
CA ASP A 65 19.03 -14.17 -1.22
C ASP A 65 18.62 -15.13 -0.12
N GLY A 66 18.86 -16.43 -0.34
CA GLY A 66 18.42 -17.50 0.56
C GLY A 66 16.95 -17.90 0.41
N SER A 67 16.21 -17.37 -0.56
CA SER A 67 14.85 -17.85 -0.85
C SER A 67 14.86 -18.97 -1.90
N ALA A 68 13.96 -19.92 -1.74
CA ALA A 68 13.73 -21.01 -2.69
C ALA A 68 12.24 -21.16 -3.00
N LYS A 69 11.94 -21.72 -4.16
CA LYS A 69 10.57 -22.01 -4.57
C LYS A 69 10.00 -23.18 -3.77
N ASP A 70 8.83 -23.01 -3.19
CA ASP A 70 8.09 -24.03 -2.44
C ASP A 70 6.65 -24.11 -2.97
N GLY A 71 6.45 -24.87 -4.04
CA GLY A 71 5.16 -24.95 -4.73
C GLY A 71 4.76 -23.61 -5.34
N MET A 72 3.63 -23.02 -4.88
CA MET A 72 3.16 -21.68 -5.26
C MET A 72 3.67 -20.57 -4.34
N SER A 73 4.52 -20.90 -3.39
CA SER A 73 5.11 -19.96 -2.42
C SER A 73 6.61 -19.90 -2.58
N LEU A 74 7.22 -18.93 -1.93
CA LEU A 74 8.64 -18.88 -1.67
C LEU A 74 8.86 -19.18 -0.18
N LYS A 75 9.97 -19.84 0.12
CA LYS A 75 10.42 -20.13 1.48
C LYS A 75 11.82 -19.59 1.67
N MET A 76 12.07 -18.99 2.81
CA MET A 76 13.44 -18.62 3.22
C MET A 76 14.17 -19.87 3.74
N GLU A 77 15.25 -20.26 3.08
CA GLU A 77 16.13 -21.36 3.53
C GLU A 77 17.20 -20.85 4.47
N LYS A 78 17.47 -19.55 4.43
CA LYS A 78 18.31 -18.83 5.41
C LYS A 78 17.80 -17.40 5.57
N THR A 79 18.06 -16.78 6.72
CA THR A 79 17.88 -15.32 6.89
C THR A 79 18.86 -14.59 5.97
N PRO A 80 18.43 -13.63 5.14
CA PRO A 80 19.32 -12.92 4.22
C PRO A 80 20.25 -11.98 5.01
N ASP A 81 21.48 -11.79 4.53
CA ASP A 81 22.42 -10.83 5.11
C ASP A 81 21.97 -9.38 4.88
N THR A 82 21.25 -9.14 3.78
CA THR A 82 20.60 -7.87 3.43
C THR A 82 19.26 -8.13 2.77
N ASN A 83 18.25 -7.34 3.10
CA ASN A 83 16.93 -7.48 2.50
C ASN A 83 16.64 -6.30 1.55
N PRO A 84 16.51 -6.54 0.22
CA PRO A 84 16.28 -5.47 -0.75
C PRO A 84 14.87 -4.85 -0.67
N ASN A 85 13.93 -5.49 0.02
CA ASN A 85 12.53 -5.10 0.07
C ASN A 85 12.15 -4.36 1.34
N TYR A 86 12.94 -4.46 2.41
CA TYR A 86 12.66 -3.91 3.72
C TYR A 86 13.84 -3.12 4.24
N TRP A 87 13.59 -2.16 5.10
CA TRP A 87 14.63 -1.32 5.67
C TRP A 87 15.40 -2.00 6.82
N PHE A 88 14.96 -3.17 7.26
CA PHE A 88 15.65 -4.01 8.23
C PHE A 88 15.80 -5.42 7.66
N ASP A 89 16.99 -5.98 7.81
CA ASP A 89 17.41 -7.17 7.06
C ASP A 89 16.74 -8.44 7.54
N ASP A 90 16.41 -8.54 8.82
CA ASP A 90 15.80 -9.71 9.46
C ASP A 90 14.27 -9.77 9.37
N TYR A 91 13.65 -8.96 8.49
CA TYR A 91 12.20 -9.01 8.29
C TYR A 91 11.73 -10.37 7.77
N GLN A 92 12.49 -10.96 6.87
CA GLN A 92 12.28 -12.33 6.39
C GLN A 92 13.33 -13.24 6.98
N GLN A 93 12.91 -14.22 7.78
CA GLN A 93 13.80 -15.12 8.51
C GLN A 93 13.75 -16.54 7.93
N GLU A 94 14.76 -17.34 8.24
CA GLU A 94 14.80 -18.75 7.90
C GLU A 94 13.52 -19.46 8.33
N GLY A 95 12.92 -20.21 7.43
CA GLY A 95 11.66 -20.93 7.62
C GLY A 95 10.41 -20.15 7.23
N ASP A 96 10.49 -18.83 7.05
CA ASP A 96 9.35 -18.01 6.63
C ASP A 96 8.87 -18.42 5.24
N LYS A 97 7.54 -18.47 5.09
CA LYS A 97 6.88 -18.68 3.79
C LYS A 97 6.13 -17.41 3.39
N TYR A 98 6.26 -17.06 2.13
CA TYR A 98 5.56 -15.91 1.58
C TYR A 98 5.11 -16.17 0.15
N ASN A 99 3.96 -15.60 -0.20
CA ASN A 99 3.43 -15.68 -1.56
C ASN A 99 3.76 -14.40 -2.29
N ILE A 100 4.55 -14.51 -3.34
CA ILE A 100 4.70 -13.41 -4.27
C ILE A 100 4.62 -13.94 -5.69
N PRO A 101 3.42 -14.09 -6.23
CA PRO A 101 3.28 -14.19 -7.66
C PRO A 101 3.46 -12.80 -8.24
N ASP A 102 4.67 -12.44 -8.68
CA ASP A 102 4.90 -11.23 -9.48
C ASP A 102 4.20 -9.97 -8.89
N GLY A 103 4.62 -9.57 -7.66
CA GLY A 103 3.96 -8.52 -6.87
C GLY A 103 3.76 -7.20 -7.62
N ILE A 104 4.69 -6.88 -8.54
CA ILE A 104 4.58 -5.68 -9.38
C ILE A 104 3.37 -5.78 -10.31
N LYS A 105 3.19 -6.90 -11.00
CA LYS A 105 2.03 -7.12 -11.90
C LYS A 105 0.72 -7.14 -11.15
N PHE A 106 0.74 -7.54 -9.88
CA PHE A 106 -0.46 -7.55 -9.05
C PHE A 106 -0.79 -6.15 -8.49
N HIS A 107 0.19 -5.43 -7.97
CA HIS A 107 -0.05 -4.16 -7.28
C HIS A 107 -0.26 -2.96 -8.21
N LEU A 108 0.44 -2.88 -9.34
CA LEU A 108 0.30 -1.73 -10.24
C LEU A 108 -1.13 -1.55 -10.81
N PRO A 109 -1.83 -2.59 -11.27
CA PRO A 109 -3.22 -2.44 -11.70
C PRO A 109 -4.16 -1.92 -10.61
N THR A 110 -3.96 -2.36 -9.36
CA THR A 110 -4.80 -1.93 -8.24
C THR A 110 -4.56 -0.46 -7.89
N TRP A 111 -3.32 0.01 -7.96
CA TRP A 111 -2.99 1.43 -7.82
C TRP A 111 -3.59 2.29 -8.95
N ASN A 112 -3.56 1.80 -10.19
CA ASN A 112 -4.18 2.49 -11.32
C ASN A 112 -5.70 2.64 -11.13
N MET A 113 -6.36 1.60 -10.63
CA MET A 113 -7.79 1.66 -10.30
C MET A 113 -8.09 2.66 -9.20
N PHE A 114 -7.27 2.70 -8.15
CA PHE A 114 -7.40 3.70 -7.09
C PHE A 114 -7.18 5.12 -7.63
N ALA A 115 -6.15 5.33 -8.47
CA ALA A 115 -5.86 6.64 -9.07
C ALA A 115 -7.05 7.16 -9.90
N TYR A 116 -7.69 6.30 -10.69
CA TYR A 116 -8.88 6.64 -11.44
C TYR A 116 -10.02 7.10 -10.52
N ARG A 117 -10.32 6.35 -9.45
CA ARG A 117 -11.37 6.70 -8.49
C ARG A 117 -11.05 7.98 -7.72
N ALA A 118 -9.80 8.17 -7.32
CA ALA A 118 -9.35 9.37 -6.64
C ALA A 118 -9.57 10.62 -7.52
N ALA A 119 -9.20 10.53 -8.81
CA ALA A 119 -9.43 11.61 -9.76
C ALA A 119 -10.91 11.94 -9.93
N GLN A 120 -11.78 10.92 -10.06
CA GLN A 120 -13.24 11.11 -10.15
C GLN A 120 -13.81 11.76 -8.89
N ALA A 121 -13.24 11.49 -7.71
CA ALA A 121 -13.67 12.07 -6.45
C ALA A 121 -13.03 13.45 -6.15
N GLY A 122 -12.23 14.00 -7.06
CA GLY A 122 -11.53 15.26 -6.89
C GLY A 122 -10.46 15.19 -5.77
N ILE A 123 -9.83 14.04 -5.60
CA ILE A 123 -8.78 13.83 -4.61
C ILE A 123 -7.42 13.92 -5.30
N GLU A 124 -6.59 14.85 -4.86
CA GLU A 124 -5.22 14.96 -5.31
C GLU A 124 -4.34 13.93 -4.60
N VAL A 125 -3.66 13.08 -5.38
CA VAL A 125 -2.67 12.13 -4.85
C VAL A 125 -1.31 12.45 -5.46
N ILE A 126 -0.31 12.64 -4.60
CA ILE A 126 1.05 13.01 -4.99
C ILE A 126 2.01 11.93 -4.50
N ASN A 127 2.83 11.39 -5.39
CA ASN A 127 3.85 10.43 -5.02
C ASN A 127 5.19 11.14 -4.81
N CYS A 128 5.62 11.24 -3.55
CA CYS A 128 6.89 11.81 -3.12
C CYS A 128 7.95 10.74 -2.82
N SER A 129 7.71 9.48 -3.17
CA SER A 129 8.68 8.39 -2.99
C SER A 129 9.91 8.64 -3.87
N PRO A 130 11.15 8.65 -3.34
CA PRO A 130 12.36 8.90 -4.11
C PRO A 130 12.56 7.90 -5.25
N ILE A 131 12.36 6.62 -4.93
CA ILE A 131 12.41 5.50 -5.87
C ILE A 131 11.02 4.91 -5.97
N THR A 132 10.48 4.76 -7.19
CA THR A 132 9.16 4.17 -7.39
C THR A 132 8.93 3.78 -8.85
N THR A 133 8.27 2.65 -9.05
CA THR A 133 7.73 2.24 -10.36
C THR A 133 6.29 2.73 -10.56
N LEU A 134 5.66 3.29 -9.52
CA LEU A 134 4.30 3.77 -9.54
C LEU A 134 4.20 5.08 -10.35
N ARG A 135 3.52 5.04 -11.50
CA ARG A 135 3.44 6.15 -12.48
C ARG A 135 2.08 6.82 -12.57
N CYS A 136 1.07 6.30 -11.90
CA CYS A 136 -0.31 6.80 -12.00
C CYS A 136 -0.58 8.11 -11.24
N PHE A 137 0.38 8.62 -10.48
CA PHE A 137 0.27 9.86 -9.72
C PHE A 137 1.35 10.87 -10.12
N LYS A 138 1.04 12.15 -9.94
CA LYS A 138 2.02 13.23 -10.07
C LYS A 138 3.17 12.99 -9.08
N ARG A 139 4.40 13.20 -9.54
CA ARG A 139 5.60 13.11 -8.71
C ARG A 139 6.18 14.49 -8.44
N MET A 140 6.59 14.72 -7.19
CA MET A 140 7.34 15.91 -6.80
C MET A 140 8.09 15.66 -5.48
N PRO A 141 9.09 16.49 -5.14
CA PRO A 141 9.73 16.46 -3.83
C PRO A 141 8.72 16.70 -2.69
N LEU A 142 8.95 16.07 -1.54
CA LEU A 142 8.06 16.19 -0.39
C LEU A 142 7.89 17.64 0.07
N GLN A 143 8.97 18.41 0.09
CA GLN A 143 8.95 19.82 0.49
C GLN A 143 8.00 20.64 -0.40
N GLU A 144 8.05 20.42 -1.71
CA GLU A 144 7.15 21.05 -2.67
C GLU A 144 5.69 20.64 -2.45
N ALA A 145 5.45 19.33 -2.26
CA ALA A 145 4.12 18.80 -1.98
C ALA A 145 3.49 19.38 -0.70
N LEU A 146 4.34 19.71 0.28
CA LEU A 146 3.95 20.36 1.54
C LEU A 146 3.82 21.89 1.42
N GLY A 147 4.10 22.48 0.25
CA GLY A 147 4.09 23.94 0.06
C GLY A 147 5.23 24.68 0.78
N LYS A 148 6.29 23.97 1.17
CA LYS A 148 7.49 24.56 1.77
C LYS A 148 8.45 24.95 0.64
N LYS A 149 8.81 26.24 0.62
CA LYS A 149 9.87 26.76 -0.25
C LYS A 149 11.24 26.46 0.32
#